data_914109c1121133d7d647c4f3a3e62eee
#
_entry.id   914109c1121133d7d647c4f3a3e62eee
#
_cell.length_a   1.000
_cell.length_b   1.000
_cell.length_c   1.000
_cell.angle_alpha   90.00
_cell.angle_beta   90.00
_cell.angle_gamma   90.00
#
_symmetry.space_group_name_H-M   'P 1'
#
loop_
_entity.id
_entity.type
_entity.pdbx_description
1 polymer ?
#
loop_
_entity_poly.entity_id
_entity_poly.type
_entity_poly.pdbx_seq_one_letter_code
_entity_poly.pdbx_strand_id
1 'polypeptide(L)'
;MEQYTAALAGNPNVGKSTVFNALTGMHQHTGNWPGKTVEVAEGAYVWRGAAFRLVDLPGTYSLRADSPEEELARDFICGGNADVTVVVADATCLRRNLHLAVQLRSRTPRLVLCLNLMDEARKKGVTVDTEALSRALAAPVVTTAARSGEGLDALRTAVLDMARRPPRDDPWLPPEDDSAAVARRAAEIADACLSCRPEDVHARDRRLDRLLTSPTVGLPVMLLLLGLVFWLTIWGANAPSALLSRGLMALQAPLRSLLAGAPPWVQGALVDGVYRTAAWVVAVMLPPMAIFFPLFTLLEDAGYLPRVAFMMDGCFRAAGGSGRQSLTMCMGFGCNACGVTGCRIIDSPRERLVAILTNAFVPCNGRFPTLIALISLFFLGGSLGFSRSLLATALFLGCILFAVAMTLLASRLLTATVLRGQLSAFSLELPPYRMPRVGQVLVRSLLDRTLFVLGRAVTVAAPAGLLIWILGSISVRGGSLLTVLAGALDGPGRLMGLDGMVLLAFLLGFPANEIVLPVLLMGYLQTGSLTDYGSLAELSAVLTANGWTAETAVCMLVLCLLHFPCGTTCLTILHETGSARWTALAAALPTAMGAAVCMVIHGVWTLLG
;
A
#
# COMPACT_ATOMS: atom_id res chain seq x y z
N MET A 1 -28.99 28.78 -27.19
CA MET A 1 -27.95 27.74 -27.30
C MET A 1 -28.56 26.46 -26.78
N GLU A 2 -28.59 25.41 -27.61
CA GLU A 2 -29.12 24.12 -27.14
C GLU A 2 -28.27 23.61 -25.98
N GLN A 3 -28.89 23.10 -24.94
CA GLN A 3 -28.17 22.55 -23.76
C GLN A 3 -28.51 21.07 -23.62
N TYR A 4 -27.46 20.25 -23.47
CA TYR A 4 -27.58 18.81 -23.33
C TYR A 4 -26.73 18.31 -22.16
N THR A 5 -27.17 17.24 -21.52
CA THR A 5 -26.42 16.51 -20.49
C THR A 5 -25.90 15.22 -21.08
N ALA A 6 -24.58 15.03 -21.06
CA ALA A 6 -23.90 13.81 -21.50
C ALA A 6 -23.32 13.07 -20.27
N ALA A 7 -23.68 11.80 -20.08
CA ALA A 7 -23.10 10.94 -19.05
C ALA A 7 -21.92 10.16 -19.62
N LEU A 8 -20.79 10.17 -18.93
CA LEU A 8 -19.62 9.36 -19.27
C LEU A 8 -19.59 8.12 -18.38
N ALA A 9 -19.76 6.95 -18.95
CA ALA A 9 -19.73 5.66 -18.27
C ALA A 9 -18.61 4.77 -18.83
N GLY A 10 -18.16 3.80 -18.08
CA GLY A 10 -17.12 2.86 -18.53
C GLY A 10 -16.51 2.08 -17.39
N ASN A 11 -15.81 1.00 -17.73
CA ASN A 11 -15.09 0.21 -16.75
C ASN A 11 -13.96 1.02 -16.10
N PRO A 12 -13.49 0.67 -14.90
CA PRO A 12 -12.28 1.26 -14.35
C PRO A 12 -11.08 1.08 -15.30
N ASN A 13 -10.19 2.08 -15.34
CA ASN A 13 -8.94 2.07 -16.12
C ASN A 13 -9.05 2.06 -17.66
N VAL A 14 -10.21 2.30 -18.24
CA VAL A 14 -10.39 2.44 -19.71
C VAL A 14 -9.97 3.81 -20.26
N GLY A 15 -9.47 4.69 -19.40
CA GLY A 15 -9.10 6.06 -19.77
C GLY A 15 -10.28 7.05 -19.77
N LYS A 16 -11.35 6.74 -19.01
CA LYS A 16 -12.56 7.57 -18.88
C LYS A 16 -12.23 9.01 -18.48
N SER A 17 -11.48 9.20 -17.38
CA SER A 17 -11.06 10.53 -16.91
C SER A 17 -10.12 11.25 -17.91
N THR A 18 -9.37 10.52 -18.72
CA THR A 18 -8.57 11.11 -19.80
C THR A 18 -9.46 11.66 -20.91
N VAL A 19 -10.51 10.92 -21.30
CA VAL A 19 -11.52 11.37 -22.28
C VAL A 19 -12.27 12.57 -21.71
N PHE A 20 -12.68 12.54 -20.44
CA PHE A 20 -13.35 13.64 -19.77
C PHE A 20 -12.52 14.92 -19.80
N ASN A 21 -11.26 14.84 -19.36
CA ASN A 21 -10.34 16.00 -19.35
C ASN A 21 -10.06 16.54 -20.75
N ALA A 22 -9.94 15.65 -21.74
CA ALA A 22 -9.71 16.04 -23.13
C ALA A 22 -10.94 16.71 -23.78
N LEU A 23 -12.15 16.38 -23.37
CA LEU A 23 -13.38 17.01 -23.83
C LEU A 23 -13.64 18.35 -23.15
N THR A 24 -13.39 18.47 -21.83
CA THR A 24 -13.70 19.64 -21.00
C THR A 24 -12.54 20.64 -20.88
N GLY A 25 -11.34 20.31 -21.42
CA GLY A 25 -10.17 21.18 -21.31
C GLY A 25 -9.62 21.31 -19.89
N MET A 26 -9.76 20.29 -19.03
CA MET A 26 -9.37 20.25 -17.61
C MET A 26 -10.18 21.19 -16.69
N HIS A 27 -11.29 21.70 -17.12
CA HIS A 27 -12.21 22.45 -16.26
C HIS A 27 -13.14 21.47 -15.52
N GLN A 28 -12.68 20.99 -14.36
CA GLN A 28 -13.44 20.08 -13.49
C GLN A 28 -14.03 20.85 -12.32
N HIS A 29 -15.28 20.59 -12.00
CA HIS A 29 -15.88 20.86 -10.70
C HIS A 29 -16.20 19.49 -10.06
N THR A 30 -15.51 19.14 -8.97
CA THR A 30 -15.86 17.98 -8.17
C THR A 30 -16.91 18.39 -7.16
N GLY A 31 -18.00 17.64 -7.09
CA GLY A 31 -19.06 17.85 -6.11
C GLY A 31 -19.58 16.52 -5.59
N ASN A 32 -20.05 16.51 -4.34
CA ASN A 32 -20.77 15.35 -3.81
C ASN A 32 -22.17 15.30 -4.40
N TRP A 33 -22.59 14.12 -4.84
CA TRP A 33 -23.97 13.92 -5.30
C TRP A 33 -24.96 14.13 -4.16
N PRO A 34 -26.07 14.88 -4.37
CA PRO A 34 -27.05 15.12 -3.33
C PRO A 34 -27.58 13.81 -2.71
N GLY A 35 -27.35 13.63 -1.41
CA GLY A 35 -27.84 12.45 -0.66
C GLY A 35 -26.96 11.20 -0.71
N LYS A 36 -25.80 11.22 -1.40
CA LYS A 36 -24.81 10.10 -1.42
C LYS A 36 -23.38 10.63 -1.21
N THR A 37 -22.55 9.85 -0.55
CA THR A 37 -21.14 10.16 -0.26
C THR A 37 -20.19 9.87 -1.43
N VAL A 38 -20.70 9.92 -2.67
CA VAL A 38 -19.92 9.60 -3.88
C VAL A 38 -19.59 10.90 -4.60
N GLU A 39 -18.30 11.11 -4.87
CA GLU A 39 -17.82 12.26 -5.65
C GLU A 39 -18.05 12.02 -7.14
N VAL A 40 -18.68 12.98 -7.81
CA VAL A 40 -18.91 12.99 -9.25
C VAL A 40 -18.21 14.21 -9.84
N ALA A 41 -17.42 14.02 -10.89
CA ALA A 41 -16.81 15.12 -11.61
C ALA A 41 -17.76 15.64 -12.69
N GLU A 42 -17.98 16.93 -12.72
CA GLU A 42 -18.76 17.62 -13.74
C GLU A 42 -17.88 18.61 -14.52
N GLY A 43 -18.12 18.71 -15.81
CA GLY A 43 -17.46 19.66 -16.68
C GLY A 43 -18.39 20.12 -17.80
N ALA A 44 -17.98 21.13 -18.53
CA ALA A 44 -18.75 21.65 -19.66
C ALA A 44 -17.88 21.85 -20.87
N TYR A 45 -18.44 21.65 -22.05
CA TYR A 45 -17.82 22.04 -23.31
C TYR A 45 -18.87 22.55 -24.33
N VAL A 46 -18.43 23.30 -25.29
CA VAL A 46 -19.29 23.82 -26.36
C VAL A 46 -18.84 23.21 -27.69
N TRP A 47 -19.77 22.69 -28.48
CA TRP A 47 -19.47 22.13 -29.79
C TRP A 47 -20.55 22.49 -30.80
N ARG A 48 -20.15 23.10 -31.91
CA ARG A 48 -21.04 23.51 -33.04
C ARG A 48 -22.35 24.19 -32.59
N GLY A 49 -22.25 25.12 -31.63
CA GLY A 49 -23.38 25.91 -31.17
C GLY A 49 -24.27 25.25 -30.10
N ALA A 50 -23.96 24.03 -29.65
CA ALA A 50 -24.59 23.37 -28.53
C ALA A 50 -23.67 23.34 -27.31
N ALA A 51 -24.21 23.54 -26.10
CA ALA A 51 -23.52 23.44 -24.84
C ALA A 51 -23.80 22.07 -24.20
N PHE A 52 -22.74 21.40 -23.75
CA PHE A 52 -22.82 20.11 -23.11
C PHE A 52 -22.36 20.21 -21.65
N ARG A 53 -23.19 19.74 -20.73
CA ARG A 53 -22.79 19.38 -19.36
C ARG A 53 -22.35 17.93 -19.39
N LEU A 54 -21.08 17.66 -19.11
CA LEU A 54 -20.50 16.32 -19.07
C LEU A 54 -20.39 15.87 -17.62
N VAL A 55 -20.98 14.71 -17.31
CA VAL A 55 -20.97 14.11 -15.96
C VAL A 55 -20.13 12.83 -16.01
N ASP A 56 -19.04 12.78 -15.25
CA ASP A 56 -18.16 11.62 -15.17
C ASP A 56 -18.68 10.68 -14.09
N LEU A 57 -19.37 9.61 -14.50
CA LEU A 57 -19.90 8.61 -13.56
C LEU A 57 -18.78 7.73 -13.01
N PRO A 58 -18.90 7.20 -11.78
CA PRO A 58 -17.95 6.24 -11.24
C PRO A 58 -17.73 5.06 -12.19
N GLY A 59 -16.50 4.53 -12.23
CA GLY A 59 -16.17 3.37 -13.06
C GLY A 59 -16.88 2.12 -12.55
N THR A 60 -17.67 1.46 -13.40
CA THR A 60 -18.46 0.28 -13.03
C THR A 60 -18.24 -0.83 -14.03
N TYR A 61 -18.33 -2.08 -13.56
CA TYR A 61 -18.24 -3.27 -14.43
C TYR A 61 -19.62 -3.77 -14.87
N SER A 62 -20.65 -3.45 -14.09
CA SER A 62 -22.03 -3.82 -14.36
C SER A 62 -23.00 -2.79 -13.77
N LEU A 63 -24.26 -2.85 -14.19
CA LEU A 63 -25.34 -2.06 -13.61
C LEU A 63 -26.04 -2.78 -12.44
N ARG A 64 -25.51 -3.89 -11.94
CA ARG A 64 -25.98 -4.51 -10.70
C ARG A 64 -25.51 -3.63 -9.55
N ALA A 65 -26.44 -3.18 -8.73
CA ALA A 65 -26.17 -2.26 -7.63
C ALA A 65 -25.53 -2.99 -6.43
N ASP A 66 -24.33 -3.51 -6.61
CA ASP A 66 -23.55 -4.17 -5.55
C ASP A 66 -22.70 -3.16 -4.77
N SER A 67 -22.52 -1.94 -5.30
CA SER A 67 -21.83 -0.83 -4.64
C SER A 67 -22.61 0.49 -4.76
N PRO A 68 -22.39 1.46 -3.83
CA PRO A 68 -23.03 2.79 -3.92
C PRO A 68 -22.70 3.52 -5.23
N GLU A 69 -21.49 3.30 -5.78
CA GLU A 69 -21.05 3.88 -7.05
C GLU A 69 -21.83 3.28 -8.24
N GLU A 70 -22.03 1.97 -8.25
CA GLU A 70 -22.80 1.29 -9.31
C GLU A 70 -24.29 1.66 -9.25
N GLU A 71 -24.82 1.77 -8.04
CA GLU A 71 -26.19 2.25 -7.82
C GLU A 71 -26.36 3.68 -8.35
N LEU A 72 -25.41 4.57 -8.10
CA LEU A 72 -25.44 5.93 -8.60
C LEU A 72 -25.41 5.98 -10.13
N ALA A 73 -24.50 5.23 -10.76
CA ALA A 73 -24.36 5.19 -12.22
C ALA A 73 -25.65 4.65 -12.87
N ARG A 74 -26.23 3.59 -12.32
CA ARG A 74 -27.52 3.03 -12.75
C ARG A 74 -28.64 4.05 -12.64
N ASP A 75 -28.80 4.65 -11.45
CA ASP A 75 -29.89 5.59 -11.15
C ASP A 75 -29.79 6.84 -12.03
N PHE A 76 -28.57 7.32 -12.31
CA PHE A 76 -28.34 8.47 -13.19
C PHE A 76 -28.76 8.16 -14.62
N ILE A 77 -28.34 7.03 -15.17
CA ILE A 77 -28.59 6.66 -16.58
C ILE A 77 -30.03 6.22 -16.78
N CYS A 78 -30.56 5.35 -15.90
CA CYS A 78 -31.92 4.84 -16.01
C CYS A 78 -32.98 5.87 -15.58
N GLY A 79 -32.61 6.84 -14.74
CA GLY A 79 -33.50 7.95 -14.31
C GLY A 79 -33.72 9.04 -15.37
N GLY A 80 -33.13 8.91 -16.57
CA GLY A 80 -33.33 9.89 -17.65
C GLY A 80 -32.59 11.23 -17.44
N ASN A 81 -31.62 11.28 -16.54
CA ASN A 81 -30.86 12.50 -16.24
C ASN A 81 -29.80 12.83 -17.32
N ALA A 82 -29.59 11.94 -18.28
CA ALA A 82 -28.67 12.13 -19.40
C ALA A 82 -29.42 12.12 -20.74
N ASP A 83 -29.16 13.11 -21.57
CA ASP A 83 -29.63 13.16 -22.95
C ASP A 83 -28.87 12.16 -23.84
N VAL A 84 -27.60 11.91 -23.52
CA VAL A 84 -26.72 10.96 -24.21
C VAL A 84 -25.81 10.26 -23.21
N THR A 85 -25.65 8.95 -23.37
CA THR A 85 -24.67 8.17 -22.62
C THR A 85 -23.49 7.80 -23.51
N VAL A 86 -22.29 8.21 -23.11
CA VAL A 86 -21.03 7.86 -23.78
C VAL A 86 -20.37 6.75 -22.99
N VAL A 87 -20.25 5.56 -23.57
CA VAL A 87 -19.57 4.43 -22.96
C VAL A 87 -18.13 4.36 -23.44
N VAL A 88 -17.19 4.56 -22.54
CA VAL A 88 -15.76 4.45 -22.84
C VAL A 88 -15.32 3.00 -22.65
N ALA A 89 -14.79 2.41 -23.71
CA ALA A 89 -14.29 1.05 -23.76
C ALA A 89 -12.82 1.00 -24.18
N ASP A 90 -12.05 0.11 -23.58
CA ASP A 90 -10.67 -0.16 -23.94
C ASP A 90 -10.61 -1.10 -25.15
N ALA A 91 -10.05 -0.62 -26.27
CA ALA A 91 -9.89 -1.38 -27.50
C ALA A 91 -9.00 -2.62 -27.31
N THR A 92 -8.06 -2.60 -26.36
CA THR A 92 -7.16 -3.72 -26.09
C THR A 92 -7.82 -4.86 -25.34
N CYS A 93 -8.96 -4.59 -24.66
CA CYS A 93 -9.72 -5.53 -23.84
C CYS A 93 -11.23 -5.46 -24.18
N LEU A 94 -11.56 -5.38 -25.47
CA LEU A 94 -12.92 -5.11 -25.96
C LEU A 94 -13.97 -6.10 -25.42
N ARG A 95 -13.67 -7.40 -25.45
CA ARG A 95 -14.61 -8.46 -25.01
C ARG A 95 -15.18 -8.22 -23.61
N ARG A 96 -14.34 -7.72 -22.72
CA ARG A 96 -14.73 -7.42 -21.35
C ARG A 96 -15.52 -6.13 -21.23
N ASN A 97 -15.12 -5.10 -21.96
CA ASN A 97 -15.75 -3.78 -21.91
C ASN A 97 -17.13 -3.78 -22.57
N LEU A 98 -17.36 -4.68 -23.51
CA LEU A 98 -18.67 -4.85 -24.16
C LEU A 98 -19.76 -5.31 -23.20
N HIS A 99 -19.45 -6.00 -22.11
CA HIS A 99 -20.45 -6.41 -21.13
C HIS A 99 -21.26 -5.21 -20.61
N LEU A 100 -20.55 -4.16 -20.16
CA LEU A 100 -21.21 -2.93 -19.70
C LEU A 100 -21.92 -2.19 -20.86
N ALA A 101 -21.29 -2.15 -22.06
CA ALA A 101 -21.88 -1.50 -23.22
C ALA A 101 -23.22 -2.16 -23.64
N VAL A 102 -23.30 -3.49 -23.60
CA VAL A 102 -24.51 -4.26 -23.89
C VAL A 102 -25.60 -3.98 -22.85
N GLN A 103 -25.24 -3.98 -21.55
CA GLN A 103 -26.18 -3.64 -20.48
C GLN A 103 -26.72 -2.21 -20.61
N LEU A 104 -25.87 -1.25 -20.89
CA LEU A 104 -26.28 0.14 -21.06
C LEU A 104 -27.15 0.32 -22.30
N ARG A 105 -26.82 -0.36 -23.41
CA ARG A 105 -27.58 -0.28 -24.65
C ARG A 105 -29.01 -0.85 -24.50
N SER A 106 -29.20 -1.87 -23.65
CA SER A 106 -30.53 -2.39 -23.34
C SER A 106 -31.39 -1.45 -22.47
N ARG A 107 -30.78 -0.46 -21.81
CA ARG A 107 -31.45 0.50 -20.92
C ARG A 107 -31.61 1.88 -21.52
N THR A 108 -30.74 2.29 -22.44
CA THR A 108 -30.82 3.59 -23.09
C THR A 108 -30.61 3.49 -24.60
N PRO A 109 -31.53 4.06 -25.42
CA PRO A 109 -31.39 4.09 -26.87
C PRO A 109 -30.33 5.12 -27.34
N ARG A 110 -30.02 6.14 -26.52
CA ARG A 110 -29.10 7.22 -26.85
C ARG A 110 -27.70 6.93 -26.31
N LEU A 111 -27.02 5.97 -26.92
CA LEU A 111 -25.70 5.51 -26.54
C LEU A 111 -24.70 5.77 -27.65
N VAL A 112 -23.49 6.26 -27.30
CA VAL A 112 -22.32 6.35 -28.16
C VAL A 112 -21.21 5.50 -27.54
N LEU A 113 -20.62 4.56 -28.28
CA LEU A 113 -19.46 3.79 -27.84
C LEU A 113 -18.18 4.54 -28.22
N CYS A 114 -17.42 4.99 -27.24
CA CYS A 114 -16.08 5.56 -27.39
C CYS A 114 -15.04 4.45 -27.21
N LEU A 115 -14.47 3.96 -28.31
CA LEU A 115 -13.43 2.94 -28.29
C LEU A 115 -12.07 3.61 -28.12
N ASN A 116 -11.59 3.69 -26.88
CA ASN A 116 -10.37 4.40 -26.48
C ASN A 116 -9.13 3.48 -26.50
N LEU A 117 -7.95 4.07 -26.33
CA LEU A 117 -6.63 3.42 -26.35
C LEU A 117 -6.31 2.75 -27.70
N MET A 118 -6.77 3.33 -28.79
CA MET A 118 -6.50 2.81 -30.13
C MET A 118 -5.02 2.85 -30.52
N ASP A 119 -4.25 3.76 -29.95
CA ASP A 119 -2.79 3.82 -30.10
C ASP A 119 -2.12 2.59 -29.46
N GLU A 120 -2.61 2.13 -28.33
CA GLU A 120 -2.15 0.89 -27.67
C GLU A 120 -2.64 -0.36 -28.42
N ALA A 121 -3.88 -0.34 -28.92
CA ALA A 121 -4.43 -1.45 -29.69
C ALA A 121 -3.63 -1.67 -31.00
N ARG A 122 -3.31 -0.58 -31.73
CA ARG A 122 -2.46 -0.65 -32.93
C ARG A 122 -1.07 -1.20 -32.64
N LYS A 123 -0.43 -0.78 -31.53
CA LYS A 123 0.87 -1.31 -31.07
C LYS A 123 0.82 -2.81 -30.76
N LYS A 124 -0.32 -3.29 -30.28
CA LYS A 124 -0.57 -4.70 -29.95
C LYS A 124 -1.09 -5.51 -31.14
N GLY A 125 -1.21 -4.91 -32.31
CA GLY A 125 -1.75 -5.60 -33.51
C GLY A 125 -3.22 -5.99 -33.40
N VAL A 126 -3.97 -5.33 -32.51
CA VAL A 126 -5.41 -5.55 -32.37
C VAL A 126 -6.14 -4.65 -33.36
N THR A 127 -6.89 -5.27 -34.26
CA THR A 127 -7.76 -4.57 -35.21
C THR A 127 -9.22 -4.83 -34.87
N VAL A 128 -10.02 -3.78 -34.80
CA VAL A 128 -11.45 -3.83 -34.48
C VAL A 128 -12.23 -3.38 -35.71
N ASP A 129 -13.14 -4.19 -36.20
CA ASP A 129 -14.12 -3.77 -37.20
C ASP A 129 -15.18 -2.89 -36.54
N THR A 130 -15.00 -1.58 -36.65
CA THR A 130 -15.88 -0.58 -36.02
C THR A 130 -17.27 -0.53 -36.67
N GLU A 131 -17.38 -0.88 -37.95
CA GLU A 131 -18.67 -0.92 -38.67
C GLU A 131 -19.50 -2.14 -38.22
N ALA A 132 -18.86 -3.31 -38.13
CA ALA A 132 -19.51 -4.50 -37.61
C ALA A 132 -19.94 -4.28 -36.15
N LEU A 133 -19.09 -3.66 -35.34
CA LEU A 133 -19.38 -3.34 -33.93
C LEU A 133 -20.55 -2.35 -33.81
N SER A 134 -20.59 -1.30 -34.65
CA SER A 134 -21.67 -0.33 -34.68
C SER A 134 -23.01 -0.98 -35.08
N ARG A 135 -22.99 -1.89 -36.06
CA ARG A 135 -24.18 -2.65 -36.47
C ARG A 135 -24.65 -3.58 -35.37
N ALA A 136 -23.72 -4.32 -34.74
CA ALA A 136 -24.04 -5.27 -33.69
C ALA A 136 -24.60 -4.65 -32.42
N LEU A 137 -24.14 -3.44 -32.06
CA LEU A 137 -24.64 -2.66 -30.90
C LEU A 137 -25.81 -1.75 -31.28
N ALA A 138 -26.12 -1.56 -32.56
CA ALA A 138 -27.05 -0.55 -33.05
C ALA A 138 -26.78 0.84 -32.44
N ALA A 139 -25.52 1.21 -32.33
CA ALA A 139 -25.04 2.46 -31.72
C ALA A 139 -23.79 2.97 -32.45
N PRO A 140 -23.56 4.29 -32.56
CA PRO A 140 -22.34 4.83 -33.14
C PRO A 140 -21.11 4.38 -32.34
N VAL A 141 -20.07 3.98 -33.06
CA VAL A 141 -18.76 3.62 -32.51
C VAL A 141 -17.73 4.63 -32.98
N VAL A 142 -17.05 5.30 -32.07
CA VAL A 142 -16.00 6.27 -32.38
C VAL A 142 -14.69 5.82 -31.76
N THR A 143 -13.67 5.72 -32.60
CA THR A 143 -12.30 5.36 -32.15
C THR A 143 -11.58 6.61 -31.64
N THR A 144 -10.91 6.46 -30.48
CA THR A 144 -10.17 7.57 -29.87
C THR A 144 -8.83 7.08 -29.30
N ALA A 145 -7.86 8.01 -29.30
CA ALA A 145 -6.68 7.94 -28.45
C ALA A 145 -6.63 9.24 -27.64
N ALA A 146 -7.39 9.28 -26.54
CA ALA A 146 -7.67 10.50 -25.81
C ALA A 146 -6.41 11.23 -25.33
N ARG A 147 -5.31 10.50 -25.09
CA ARG A 147 -4.02 11.06 -24.67
C ARG A 147 -3.35 11.89 -25.76
N SER A 148 -3.52 11.55 -27.03
CA SER A 148 -3.00 12.28 -28.19
C SER A 148 -4.01 13.26 -28.80
N GLY A 149 -5.26 13.24 -28.35
CA GLY A 149 -6.35 14.02 -28.91
C GLY A 149 -6.99 13.42 -30.17
N GLU A 150 -6.53 12.25 -30.64
CA GLU A 150 -7.04 11.60 -31.86
C GLU A 150 -8.50 11.15 -31.64
N GLY A 151 -9.38 11.49 -32.60
CA GLY A 151 -10.78 11.05 -32.61
C GLY A 151 -11.74 11.85 -31.73
N LEU A 152 -11.27 12.84 -30.95
CA LEU A 152 -12.12 13.59 -30.01
C LEU A 152 -13.18 14.45 -30.73
N ASP A 153 -12.88 15.05 -31.89
CA ASP A 153 -13.83 15.84 -32.66
C ASP A 153 -14.90 14.99 -33.32
N ALA A 154 -14.54 13.76 -33.72
CA ALA A 154 -15.52 12.77 -34.19
C ALA A 154 -16.44 12.36 -33.05
N LEU A 155 -15.90 12.18 -31.84
CA LEU A 155 -16.68 11.85 -30.63
C LEU A 155 -17.65 13.00 -30.30
N ARG A 156 -17.20 14.26 -30.26
CA ARG A 156 -18.04 15.44 -30.04
C ARG A 156 -19.18 15.52 -31.06
N THR A 157 -18.89 15.21 -32.29
CA THR A 157 -19.89 15.23 -33.39
C THR A 157 -20.92 14.09 -33.20
N ALA A 158 -20.45 12.86 -32.91
CA ALA A 158 -21.34 11.71 -32.66
C ALA A 158 -22.24 11.92 -31.45
N VAL A 159 -21.73 12.54 -30.38
CA VAL A 159 -22.51 12.90 -29.18
C VAL A 159 -23.59 13.94 -29.53
N LEU A 160 -23.24 14.98 -30.31
CA LEU A 160 -24.22 16.00 -30.75
C LEU A 160 -25.31 15.40 -31.64
N ASP A 161 -24.93 14.57 -32.61
CA ASP A 161 -25.87 13.90 -33.50
C ASP A 161 -26.82 12.98 -32.76
N MET A 162 -26.30 12.27 -31.72
CA MET A 162 -27.11 11.42 -30.88
C MET A 162 -28.05 12.22 -29.97
N ALA A 163 -27.60 13.35 -29.40
CA ALA A 163 -28.42 14.22 -28.57
C ALA A 163 -29.62 14.81 -29.31
N ARG A 164 -29.44 15.14 -30.61
CA ARG A 164 -30.50 15.70 -31.49
C ARG A 164 -31.48 14.66 -32.00
N ARG A 165 -31.16 13.37 -31.92
CA ARG A 165 -32.10 12.32 -32.35
C ARG A 165 -33.32 12.26 -31.41
N PRO A 166 -34.53 12.18 -31.97
CA PRO A 166 -35.73 11.96 -31.13
C PRO A 166 -35.59 10.63 -30.38
N PRO A 167 -36.13 10.53 -29.16
CA PRO A 167 -36.15 9.25 -28.45
C PRO A 167 -36.95 8.26 -29.31
N ARG A 168 -36.32 7.18 -29.71
CA ARG A 168 -36.97 6.05 -30.38
C ARG A 168 -37.19 4.97 -29.35
N ASP A 169 -38.41 4.43 -29.28
CA ASP A 169 -38.68 3.14 -28.68
C ASP A 169 -38.03 2.08 -29.60
N ASP A 170 -36.76 1.81 -29.39
CA ASP A 170 -35.98 0.84 -30.16
C ASP A 170 -35.79 -0.41 -29.30
N PRO A 171 -36.53 -1.48 -29.55
CA PRO A 171 -36.40 -2.73 -28.81
C PRO A 171 -35.15 -3.48 -29.32
N TRP A 172 -33.95 -2.94 -29.02
CA TRP A 172 -32.72 -3.63 -29.40
C TRP A 172 -32.58 -4.98 -28.67
N LEU A 173 -32.94 -5.01 -27.36
CA LEU A 173 -33.05 -6.20 -26.51
C LEU A 173 -33.94 -5.87 -25.32
N PRO A 174 -34.77 -6.78 -24.82
CA PRO A 174 -35.42 -6.60 -23.54
C PRO A 174 -34.35 -6.45 -22.45
N PRO A 175 -34.61 -5.66 -21.39
CA PRO A 175 -33.66 -5.53 -20.28
C PRO A 175 -33.47 -6.92 -19.65
N GLU A 176 -32.35 -7.54 -19.96
CA GLU A 176 -31.98 -8.83 -19.40
C GLU A 176 -31.28 -8.60 -18.05
N ASP A 177 -31.92 -9.07 -16.99
CA ASP A 177 -31.30 -9.13 -15.66
C ASP A 177 -30.36 -10.35 -15.53
N ASP A 178 -30.34 -11.25 -16.53
CA ASP A 178 -29.43 -12.40 -16.58
C ASP A 178 -28.04 -11.98 -17.07
N SER A 179 -27.11 -11.87 -16.11
CA SER A 179 -25.71 -11.56 -16.37
C SER A 179 -25.02 -12.56 -17.31
N ALA A 180 -25.46 -13.81 -17.32
CA ALA A 180 -24.85 -14.85 -18.18
C ALA A 180 -25.26 -14.66 -19.64
N ALA A 181 -26.48 -14.24 -19.90
CA ALA A 181 -26.97 -13.92 -21.25
C ALA A 181 -26.27 -12.68 -21.81
N VAL A 182 -26.15 -11.63 -21.01
CA VAL A 182 -25.39 -10.41 -21.38
C VAL A 182 -23.92 -10.73 -21.68
N ALA A 183 -23.28 -11.56 -20.86
CA ALA A 183 -21.89 -11.96 -21.06
C ALA A 183 -21.71 -12.78 -22.35
N ARG A 184 -22.62 -13.70 -22.66
CA ARG A 184 -22.62 -14.46 -23.93
C ARG A 184 -22.77 -13.53 -25.11
N ARG A 185 -23.73 -12.60 -25.08
CA ARG A 185 -23.95 -11.64 -26.16
C ARG A 185 -22.74 -10.71 -26.38
N ALA A 186 -22.15 -10.21 -25.32
CA ALA A 186 -20.93 -9.42 -25.40
C ALA A 186 -19.77 -10.20 -26.01
N ALA A 187 -19.65 -11.49 -25.68
CA ALA A 187 -18.63 -12.37 -26.25
C ALA A 187 -18.84 -12.60 -27.75
N GLU A 188 -20.09 -12.90 -28.18
CA GLU A 188 -20.46 -13.09 -29.58
C GLU A 188 -20.12 -11.84 -30.42
N ILE A 189 -20.49 -10.64 -29.92
CA ILE A 189 -20.18 -9.37 -30.59
C ILE A 189 -18.68 -9.17 -30.68
N ALA A 190 -17.93 -9.42 -29.61
CA ALA A 190 -16.47 -9.27 -29.60
C ALA A 190 -15.80 -10.22 -30.61
N ASP A 191 -16.22 -11.50 -30.64
CA ASP A 191 -15.65 -12.51 -31.52
C ASP A 191 -15.97 -12.22 -33.01
N ALA A 192 -17.10 -11.59 -33.31
CA ALA A 192 -17.47 -11.17 -34.67
C ALA A 192 -16.73 -9.91 -35.15
N CYS A 193 -16.31 -9.03 -34.23
CA CYS A 193 -15.73 -7.73 -34.56
C CYS A 193 -14.20 -7.65 -34.42
N LEU A 194 -13.57 -8.64 -33.77
CA LEU A 194 -12.12 -8.69 -33.58
C LEU A 194 -11.48 -9.52 -34.70
N SER A 195 -10.67 -8.85 -35.53
CA SER A 195 -9.97 -9.50 -36.66
C SER A 195 -8.67 -10.20 -36.26
N CYS A 196 -8.11 -9.90 -35.08
CA CYS A 196 -7.01 -10.65 -34.47
C CYS A 196 -7.53 -11.47 -33.28
N ARG A 197 -7.18 -12.75 -33.23
CA ARG A 197 -7.49 -13.57 -32.06
C ARG A 197 -6.72 -13.00 -30.85
N PRO A 198 -7.40 -12.56 -29.78
CA PRO A 198 -6.73 -12.05 -28.57
C PRO A 198 -5.76 -13.07 -27.99
N GLU A 199 -5.88 -14.33 -28.42
CA GLU A 199 -5.08 -15.45 -27.97
C GLU A 199 -3.60 -15.35 -28.37
N ASP A 200 -3.27 -14.75 -29.51
CA ASP A 200 -1.88 -14.68 -29.98
C ASP A 200 -1.14 -13.47 -29.43
N VAL A 201 -1.84 -12.35 -29.22
CA VAL A 201 -1.23 -11.10 -28.73
C VAL A 201 -0.77 -11.23 -27.26
N HIS A 202 -1.48 -11.99 -26.45
CA HIS A 202 -1.16 -12.22 -25.03
C HIS A 202 -0.59 -13.60 -24.74
N ALA A 203 -0.20 -14.39 -25.77
CA ALA A 203 0.33 -15.75 -25.56
C ALA A 203 1.58 -15.76 -24.67
N ARG A 204 2.45 -14.75 -24.81
CA ARG A 204 3.65 -14.58 -23.97
C ARG A 204 3.26 -14.21 -22.53
N ASP A 205 2.35 -13.25 -22.35
CA ASP A 205 1.89 -12.82 -21.04
C ASP A 205 1.17 -13.98 -20.32
N ARG A 206 0.33 -14.74 -21.03
CA ARG A 206 -0.32 -15.94 -20.47
C ARG A 206 0.65 -17.05 -20.07
N ARG A 207 1.73 -17.26 -20.84
CA ARG A 207 2.77 -18.22 -20.46
C ARG A 207 3.51 -17.78 -19.21
N LEU A 208 3.87 -16.48 -19.13
CA LEU A 208 4.48 -15.89 -17.95
C LEU A 208 3.53 -15.93 -16.75
N ASP A 209 2.26 -15.59 -16.94
CA ASP A 209 1.26 -15.65 -15.89
C ASP A 209 1.06 -17.07 -15.36
N ARG A 210 0.95 -18.07 -16.26
CA ARG A 210 0.84 -19.48 -15.86
C ARG A 210 2.04 -19.94 -15.01
N LEU A 211 3.23 -19.44 -15.32
CA LEU A 211 4.44 -19.75 -14.57
C LEU A 211 4.47 -19.01 -13.23
N LEU A 212 4.25 -17.68 -13.25
CA LEU A 212 4.38 -16.81 -12.09
C LEU A 212 3.19 -16.86 -11.12
N THR A 213 2.02 -17.33 -11.55
CA THR A 213 0.86 -17.53 -10.69
C THR A 213 0.68 -18.97 -10.22
N SER A 214 1.55 -19.89 -10.67
CA SER A 214 1.50 -21.28 -10.19
C SER A 214 2.02 -21.37 -8.75
N PRO A 215 1.40 -22.16 -7.87
CA PRO A 215 1.87 -22.30 -6.48
C PRO A 215 3.26 -22.94 -6.40
N THR A 216 3.64 -23.79 -7.37
CA THR A 216 4.91 -24.52 -7.38
C THR A 216 6.12 -23.68 -7.81
N VAL A 217 5.94 -22.75 -8.74
CA VAL A 217 7.01 -21.87 -9.26
C VAL A 217 6.84 -20.43 -8.80
N GLY A 218 5.62 -19.93 -8.79
CA GLY A 218 5.33 -18.55 -8.44
C GLY A 218 5.69 -18.22 -6.99
N LEU A 219 5.42 -19.11 -6.02
CA LEU A 219 5.76 -18.89 -4.62
C LEU A 219 7.29 -18.82 -4.39
N PRO A 220 8.12 -19.78 -4.88
CA PRO A 220 9.57 -19.64 -4.82
C PRO A 220 10.11 -18.38 -5.50
N VAL A 221 9.60 -18.01 -6.67
CA VAL A 221 9.99 -16.77 -7.37
C VAL A 221 9.62 -15.53 -6.55
N MET A 222 8.44 -15.51 -5.94
CA MET A 222 8.02 -14.43 -5.05
C MET A 222 8.96 -14.27 -3.86
N LEU A 223 9.29 -15.36 -3.18
CA LEU A 223 10.22 -15.35 -2.04
C LEU A 223 11.64 -14.93 -2.45
N LEU A 224 12.09 -15.39 -3.62
CA LEU A 224 13.40 -15.02 -4.16
C LEU A 224 13.46 -13.53 -4.52
N LEU A 225 12.46 -12.98 -5.19
CA LEU A 225 12.40 -11.56 -5.52
C LEU A 225 12.28 -10.70 -4.26
N LEU A 226 11.45 -11.10 -3.30
CA LEU A 226 11.34 -10.41 -2.02
C LEU A 226 12.69 -10.41 -1.28
N GLY A 227 13.34 -11.58 -1.21
CA GLY A 227 14.68 -11.72 -0.63
C GLY A 227 15.74 -10.87 -1.35
N LEU A 228 15.68 -10.79 -2.69
CA LEU A 228 16.58 -9.94 -3.48
C LEU A 228 16.38 -8.46 -3.19
N VAL A 229 15.13 -8.00 -3.11
CA VAL A 229 14.81 -6.60 -2.76
C VAL A 229 15.32 -6.27 -1.37
N PHE A 230 15.13 -7.15 -0.39
CA PHE A 230 15.66 -6.95 0.96
C PHE A 230 17.19 -6.97 0.98
N TRP A 231 17.81 -7.93 0.31
CA TRP A 231 19.26 -8.00 0.25
C TRP A 231 19.87 -6.74 -0.37
N LEU A 232 19.34 -6.28 -1.51
CA LEU A 232 19.75 -5.03 -2.15
C LEU A 232 19.55 -3.81 -1.25
N THR A 233 18.41 -3.77 -0.52
CA THR A 233 18.11 -2.66 0.39
C THR A 233 19.08 -2.64 1.57
N ILE A 234 19.30 -3.77 2.23
CA ILE A 234 20.17 -3.85 3.42
C ILE A 234 21.63 -3.61 3.02
N TRP A 235 22.11 -4.33 2.01
CA TRP A 235 23.49 -4.20 1.55
C TRP A 235 23.79 -2.81 0.97
N GLY A 236 22.89 -2.32 0.13
CA GLY A 236 23.04 -1.02 -0.53
C GLY A 236 22.91 0.18 0.41
N ALA A 237 22.15 0.05 1.51
CA ALA A 237 21.97 1.12 2.47
C ALA A 237 23.12 1.28 3.46
N ASN A 238 23.90 0.23 3.73
CA ASN A 238 24.91 0.24 4.79
C ASN A 238 25.95 1.36 4.63
N ALA A 239 26.58 1.48 3.47
CA ALA A 239 27.60 2.51 3.23
C ALA A 239 27.04 3.94 3.24
N PRO A 240 25.91 4.24 2.55
CA PRO A 240 25.25 5.56 2.63
C PRO A 240 24.77 5.91 4.04
N SER A 241 24.23 4.96 4.81
CA SER A 241 23.80 5.19 6.20
C SER A 241 24.98 5.52 7.11
N ALA A 242 26.09 4.78 6.99
CA ALA A 242 27.30 5.05 7.76
C ALA A 242 27.92 6.42 7.41
N LEU A 243 27.92 6.79 6.12
CA LEU A 243 28.42 8.09 5.68
C LEU A 243 27.54 9.23 6.22
N LEU A 244 26.22 9.09 6.09
CA LEU A 244 25.25 10.07 6.53
C LEU A 244 25.29 10.21 8.07
N SER A 245 25.39 9.10 8.80
CA SER A 245 25.53 9.10 10.26
C SER A 245 26.80 9.85 10.68
N ARG A 246 27.97 9.57 10.08
CA ARG A 246 29.22 10.29 10.38
C ARG A 246 29.08 11.79 10.09
N GLY A 247 28.49 12.18 8.96
CA GLY A 247 28.29 13.57 8.58
C GLY A 247 27.37 14.30 9.55
N LEU A 248 26.22 13.71 9.89
CA LEU A 248 25.26 14.31 10.82
C LEU A 248 25.83 14.36 12.25
N MET A 249 26.49 13.30 12.73
CA MET A 249 27.08 13.30 14.06
C MET A 249 28.26 14.27 14.19
N ALA A 250 29.04 14.51 13.12
CA ALA A 250 30.08 15.52 13.12
C ALA A 250 29.56 16.95 13.34
N LEU A 251 28.31 17.24 12.99
CA LEU A 251 27.68 18.53 13.24
C LEU A 251 27.33 18.76 14.73
N GLN A 252 27.42 17.75 15.57
CA GLN A 252 27.10 17.85 16.99
C GLN A 252 28.07 18.82 17.73
N ALA A 253 29.37 18.74 17.39
CA ALA A 253 30.38 19.60 18.00
C ALA A 253 30.23 21.10 17.64
N PRO A 254 30.06 21.48 16.35
CA PRO A 254 29.74 22.87 15.99
C PRO A 254 28.43 23.38 16.58
N LEU A 255 27.37 22.55 16.65
CA LEU A 255 26.11 22.93 17.29
C LEU A 255 26.30 23.22 18.79
N ARG A 256 27.13 22.42 19.48
CA ARG A 256 27.49 22.66 20.88
C ARG A 256 28.29 23.94 21.06
N SER A 257 29.22 24.24 20.16
CA SER A 257 29.97 25.49 20.20
C SER A 257 29.10 26.72 19.94
N LEU A 258 28.11 26.60 19.04
CA LEU A 258 27.13 27.67 18.80
C LEU A 258 26.25 27.97 20.03
N LEU A 259 25.96 26.94 20.81
CA LEU A 259 25.16 27.03 22.04
C LEU A 259 26.03 27.23 23.30
N ALA A 260 27.35 27.54 23.17
CA ALA A 260 28.26 27.66 24.30
C ALA A 260 27.84 28.72 25.34
N GLY A 261 27.06 29.73 24.93
CA GLY A 261 26.50 30.73 25.82
C GLY A 261 25.20 30.31 26.53
N ALA A 262 24.62 29.18 26.18
CA ALA A 262 23.38 28.68 26.78
C ALA A 262 23.67 27.79 28.02
N PRO A 263 22.74 27.68 28.98
CA PRO A 263 22.88 26.78 30.12
C PRO A 263 23.15 25.33 29.70
N PRO A 264 23.95 24.56 30.47
CA PRO A 264 24.32 23.18 30.10
C PRO A 264 23.12 22.24 29.82
N TRP A 265 22.02 22.40 30.52
CA TRP A 265 20.81 21.63 30.30
C TRP A 265 20.15 21.93 28.95
N VAL A 266 20.22 23.19 28.45
CA VAL A 266 19.70 23.56 27.12
C VAL A 266 20.56 22.94 26.04
N GLN A 267 21.89 22.97 26.21
CA GLN A 267 22.80 22.32 25.28
C GLN A 267 22.53 20.81 25.20
N GLY A 268 22.42 20.13 26.34
CA GLY A 268 22.08 18.71 26.42
C GLY A 268 20.72 18.39 25.79
N ALA A 269 19.68 19.15 26.14
CA ALA A 269 18.33 18.94 25.60
C ALA A 269 18.28 19.09 24.07
N LEU A 270 18.85 20.16 23.53
CA LEU A 270 18.80 20.44 22.09
C LEU A 270 19.78 19.60 21.27
N VAL A 271 21.01 19.40 21.76
CA VAL A 271 22.05 18.70 20.99
C VAL A 271 22.01 17.20 21.23
N ASP A 272 21.96 16.75 22.49
CA ASP A 272 22.02 15.32 22.80
C ASP A 272 20.63 14.67 22.78
N GLY A 273 19.58 15.43 23.10
CA GLY A 273 18.20 14.98 23.02
C GLY A 273 17.63 15.09 21.60
N VAL A 274 17.31 16.31 21.17
CA VAL A 274 16.58 16.56 19.91
C VAL A 274 17.42 16.26 18.69
N TYR A 275 18.57 16.93 18.55
CA TYR A 275 19.39 16.81 17.34
C TYR A 275 19.90 15.40 17.13
N ARG A 276 20.50 14.78 18.14
CA ARG A 276 21.11 13.45 18.05
C ARG A 276 20.09 12.39 17.65
N THR A 277 18.89 12.43 18.23
CA THR A 277 17.80 11.51 17.89
C THR A 277 17.30 11.73 16.47
N ALA A 278 17.06 12.98 16.07
CA ALA A 278 16.64 13.29 14.71
C ALA A 278 17.69 12.88 13.66
N ALA A 279 18.97 13.19 13.92
CA ALA A 279 20.09 12.81 13.08
C ALA A 279 20.22 11.29 12.94
N TRP A 280 20.05 10.54 14.03
CA TRP A 280 20.04 9.09 14.03
C TRP A 280 18.91 8.54 13.13
N VAL A 281 17.68 8.99 13.34
CA VAL A 281 16.51 8.56 12.56
C VAL A 281 16.72 8.84 11.07
N VAL A 282 17.21 10.03 10.72
CA VAL A 282 17.52 10.38 9.32
C VAL A 282 18.57 9.45 8.73
N ALA A 283 19.67 9.22 9.44
CA ALA A 283 20.78 8.39 8.96
C ALA A 283 20.41 6.94 8.72
N VAL A 284 19.54 6.38 9.58
CA VAL A 284 19.12 4.98 9.51
C VAL A 284 17.95 4.77 8.56
N MET A 285 17.01 5.71 8.46
CA MET A 285 15.81 5.55 7.64
C MET A 285 16.00 5.95 6.16
N LEU A 286 16.67 7.07 5.89
CA LEU A 286 16.70 7.65 4.55
C LEU A 286 17.32 6.71 3.49
N PRO A 287 18.53 6.11 3.67
CA PRO A 287 19.14 5.31 2.62
C PRO A 287 18.37 4.02 2.29
N PRO A 288 17.90 3.20 3.27
CA PRO A 288 17.08 2.04 2.95
C PRO A 288 15.77 2.39 2.23
N MET A 289 15.10 3.47 2.64
CA MET A 289 13.86 3.90 1.99
C MET A 289 14.11 4.38 0.56
N ALA A 290 15.22 5.08 0.32
CA ALA A 290 15.63 5.56 -1.01
C ALA A 290 15.97 4.41 -1.98
N ILE A 291 16.28 3.22 -1.49
CA ILE A 291 16.52 2.02 -2.30
C ILE A 291 15.23 1.18 -2.42
N PHE A 292 14.55 0.93 -1.31
CA PHE A 292 13.38 0.05 -1.26
C PHE A 292 12.20 0.58 -2.09
N PHE A 293 11.82 1.84 -1.92
CA PHE A 293 10.65 2.38 -2.61
C PHE A 293 10.78 2.40 -4.14
N PRO A 294 11.91 2.81 -4.74
CA PRO A 294 12.09 2.68 -6.17
C PRO A 294 12.03 1.24 -6.69
N LEU A 295 12.71 0.31 -6.01
CA LEU A 295 12.70 -1.12 -6.39
C LEU A 295 11.26 -1.68 -6.35
N PHE A 296 10.53 -1.37 -5.29
CA PHE A 296 9.15 -1.79 -5.13
C PHE A 296 8.23 -1.19 -6.20
N THR A 297 8.37 0.12 -6.47
CA THR A 297 7.58 0.79 -7.51
C THR A 297 7.91 0.27 -8.91
N LEU A 298 9.15 -0.12 -9.17
CA LEU A 298 9.52 -0.78 -10.43
C LEU A 298 8.83 -2.13 -10.61
N LEU A 299 8.71 -2.93 -9.55
CA LEU A 299 7.97 -4.20 -9.56
C LEU A 299 6.45 -3.97 -9.72
N GLU A 300 5.93 -2.89 -9.14
CA GLU A 300 4.54 -2.46 -9.28
C GLU A 300 4.24 -2.07 -10.74
N ASP A 301 5.04 -1.16 -11.32
CA ASP A 301 4.88 -0.69 -12.69
C ASP A 301 5.10 -1.80 -13.73
N ALA A 302 5.99 -2.75 -13.45
CA ALA A 302 6.18 -3.94 -14.28
C ALA A 302 4.96 -4.88 -14.29
N GLY A 303 4.01 -4.68 -13.35
CA GLY A 303 2.80 -5.50 -13.22
C GLY A 303 3.03 -6.80 -12.45
N TYR A 304 4.17 -6.96 -11.75
CA TYR A 304 4.45 -8.17 -10.96
C TYR A 304 3.62 -8.24 -9.68
N LEU A 305 3.44 -7.12 -8.98
CA LEU A 305 2.71 -7.10 -7.70
C LEU A 305 1.25 -7.56 -7.78
N PRO A 306 0.46 -7.25 -8.83
CA PRO A 306 -0.86 -7.85 -9.00
C PRO A 306 -0.85 -9.38 -9.07
N ARG A 307 0.23 -10.01 -9.58
CA ARG A 307 0.40 -11.48 -9.63
C ARG A 307 0.63 -12.04 -8.23
N VAL A 308 1.41 -11.33 -7.40
CA VAL A 308 1.56 -11.66 -5.97
C VAL A 308 0.21 -11.62 -5.26
N ALA A 309 -0.57 -10.54 -5.47
CA ALA A 309 -1.90 -10.42 -4.90
C ALA A 309 -2.83 -11.56 -5.33
N PHE A 310 -2.78 -11.95 -6.60
CA PHE A 310 -3.57 -13.06 -7.14
C PHE A 310 -3.18 -14.41 -6.49
N MET A 311 -1.89 -14.69 -6.36
CA MET A 311 -1.41 -15.92 -5.69
C MET A 311 -1.84 -16.00 -4.22
N MET A 312 -1.77 -14.87 -3.53
CA MET A 312 -2.08 -14.81 -2.10
C MET A 312 -3.57 -14.68 -1.79
N ASP A 313 -4.41 -14.43 -2.82
CA ASP A 313 -5.85 -14.17 -2.64
C ASP A 313 -6.56 -15.31 -1.91
N GLY A 314 -6.25 -16.56 -2.23
CA GLY A 314 -6.83 -17.72 -1.53
C GLY A 314 -6.53 -17.74 -0.04
N CYS A 315 -5.29 -17.40 0.37
CA CYS A 315 -4.88 -17.35 1.78
C CYS A 315 -5.59 -16.21 2.52
N PHE A 316 -5.65 -15.01 1.90
CA PHE A 316 -6.29 -13.85 2.53
C PHE A 316 -7.81 -13.99 2.59
N ARG A 317 -8.45 -14.55 1.58
CA ARG A 317 -9.90 -14.85 1.61
C ARG A 317 -10.25 -15.84 2.69
N ALA A 318 -9.45 -16.88 2.90
CA ALA A 318 -9.62 -17.83 4.00
C ALA A 318 -9.51 -17.15 5.38
N ALA A 319 -8.74 -16.06 5.47
CA ALA A 319 -8.63 -15.21 6.66
C ALA A 319 -9.68 -14.08 6.73
N GLY A 320 -10.60 -13.98 5.75
CA GLY A 320 -11.66 -12.96 5.72
C GLY A 320 -11.23 -11.60 5.15
N GLY A 321 -10.06 -11.52 4.52
CA GLY A 321 -9.55 -10.36 3.80
C GLY A 321 -9.60 -10.52 2.28
N SER A 322 -8.89 -9.68 1.53
CA SER A 322 -8.74 -9.78 0.08
C SER A 322 -7.28 -9.91 -0.33
N GLY A 323 -7.02 -10.48 -1.51
CA GLY A 323 -5.65 -10.62 -2.05
C GLY A 323 -4.91 -9.28 -2.19
N ARG A 324 -5.61 -8.17 -2.34
CA ARG A 324 -5.01 -6.83 -2.35
C ARG A 324 -4.32 -6.47 -1.03
N GLN A 325 -4.69 -7.10 0.08
CA GLN A 325 -4.01 -6.94 1.36
C GLN A 325 -2.54 -7.35 1.28
N SER A 326 -2.17 -8.31 0.44
CA SER A 326 -0.77 -8.68 0.21
C SER A 326 0.05 -7.54 -0.38
N LEU A 327 -0.53 -6.72 -1.26
CA LEU A 327 0.14 -5.53 -1.82
C LEU A 327 0.43 -4.49 -0.74
N THR A 328 -0.55 -4.23 0.12
CA THR A 328 -0.39 -3.28 1.23
C THR A 328 0.63 -3.78 2.26
N MET A 329 0.69 -5.10 2.49
CA MET A 329 1.74 -5.71 3.30
C MET A 329 3.13 -5.53 2.68
N CYS A 330 3.27 -5.76 1.37
CA CYS A 330 4.53 -5.54 0.68
C CYS A 330 5.01 -4.08 0.80
N MET A 331 4.10 -3.09 0.71
CA MET A 331 4.43 -1.69 1.01
C MET A 331 4.82 -1.50 2.49
N GLY A 332 4.18 -2.22 3.40
CA GLY A 332 4.43 -2.22 4.84
C GLY A 332 5.85 -2.66 5.21
N PHE A 333 6.48 -3.57 4.46
CA PHE A 333 7.88 -3.93 4.67
C PHE A 333 8.85 -2.74 4.51
N GLY A 334 8.54 -1.80 3.63
CA GLY A 334 9.28 -0.54 3.55
C GLY A 334 8.93 0.39 4.72
N CYS A 335 7.64 0.68 4.87
CA CYS A 335 7.11 1.54 5.92
C CYS A 335 5.63 1.24 6.16
N ASN A 336 5.26 0.93 7.41
CA ASN A 336 3.88 0.62 7.76
C ASN A 336 2.91 1.79 7.47
N ALA A 337 3.34 3.04 7.61
CA ALA A 337 2.52 4.20 7.24
C ALA A 337 2.19 4.20 5.73
N CYS A 338 3.15 3.82 4.87
CA CYS A 338 2.91 3.66 3.43
C CYS A 338 1.97 2.48 3.15
N GLY A 339 2.12 1.36 3.88
CA GLY A 339 1.22 0.21 3.79
C GLY A 339 -0.22 0.59 4.14
N VAL A 340 -0.41 1.35 5.22
CA VAL A 340 -1.74 1.86 5.64
C VAL A 340 -2.35 2.78 4.59
N THR A 341 -1.60 3.74 4.06
CA THR A 341 -2.07 4.61 2.97
C THR A 341 -2.37 3.80 1.70
N GLY A 342 -1.55 2.76 1.42
CA GLY A 342 -1.76 1.83 0.31
C GLY A 342 -3.07 1.06 0.39
N CYS A 343 -3.68 0.91 1.58
CA CYS A 343 -4.98 0.23 1.74
C CYS A 343 -6.14 0.92 1.01
N ARG A 344 -5.95 2.15 0.53
CA ARG A 344 -6.91 2.86 -0.33
C ARG A 344 -7.23 2.12 -1.63
N ILE A 345 -6.34 1.20 -2.08
CA ILE A 345 -6.58 0.34 -3.26
C ILE A 345 -7.65 -0.73 -3.01
N ILE A 346 -8.04 -0.95 -1.76
CA ILE A 346 -9.06 -1.93 -1.36
C ILE A 346 -10.42 -1.23 -1.37
N ASP A 347 -11.31 -1.64 -2.26
CA ASP A 347 -12.60 -0.98 -2.49
C ASP A 347 -13.56 -1.19 -1.31
N SER A 348 -13.63 -2.42 -0.77
CA SER A 348 -14.50 -2.75 0.37
C SER A 348 -14.04 -2.04 1.66
N PRO A 349 -14.85 -1.16 2.27
CA PRO A 349 -14.49 -0.45 3.50
C PRO A 349 -14.14 -1.38 4.65
N ARG A 350 -14.83 -2.54 4.75
CA ARG A 350 -14.58 -3.56 5.77
C ARG A 350 -13.21 -4.22 5.56
N GLU A 351 -12.91 -4.68 4.34
CA GLU A 351 -11.64 -5.32 4.02
C GLU A 351 -10.47 -4.34 4.11
N ARG A 352 -10.70 -3.08 3.72
CA ARG A 352 -9.75 -1.98 3.91
C ARG A 352 -9.41 -1.78 5.38
N LEU A 353 -10.41 -1.77 6.25
CA LEU A 353 -10.19 -1.62 7.69
C LEU A 353 -9.43 -2.82 8.28
N VAL A 354 -9.75 -4.06 7.88
CA VAL A 354 -8.98 -5.25 8.26
C VAL A 354 -7.52 -5.09 7.84
N ALA A 355 -7.25 -4.69 6.61
CA ALA A 355 -5.91 -4.48 6.09
C ALA A 355 -5.15 -3.38 6.85
N ILE A 356 -5.79 -2.27 7.19
CA ILE A 356 -5.21 -1.18 8.00
C ILE A 356 -4.82 -1.68 9.39
N LEU A 357 -5.73 -2.37 10.09
CA LEU A 357 -5.51 -2.85 11.45
C LEU A 357 -4.43 -3.91 11.54
N THR A 358 -4.30 -4.75 10.51
CA THR A 358 -3.32 -5.84 10.50
C THR A 358 -1.99 -5.46 9.86
N ASN A 359 -1.87 -4.29 9.25
CA ASN A 359 -0.60 -3.84 8.65
C ASN A 359 0.52 -3.67 9.69
N ALA A 360 0.19 -3.44 10.96
CA ALA A 360 1.15 -3.32 12.07
C ALA A 360 1.94 -4.63 12.35
N PHE A 361 1.42 -5.79 11.95
CA PHE A 361 2.11 -7.08 12.08
C PHE A 361 3.25 -7.24 11.06
N VAL A 362 3.26 -6.45 10.01
CA VAL A 362 4.31 -6.49 8.99
C VAL A 362 5.55 -5.78 9.52
N PRO A 363 6.71 -6.46 9.62
CA PRO A 363 7.93 -5.81 10.07
C PRO A 363 8.40 -4.79 9.02
N CYS A 364 8.46 -3.53 9.41
CA CYS A 364 8.97 -2.47 8.55
C CYS A 364 10.51 -2.42 8.58
N ASN A 365 11.09 -1.69 7.64
CA ASN A 365 12.55 -1.53 7.51
C ASN A 365 13.22 -1.07 8.83
N GLY A 366 12.55 -0.26 9.65
CA GLY A 366 13.09 0.18 10.94
C GLY A 366 13.25 -0.91 12.00
N ARG A 367 12.59 -2.06 11.83
CA ARG A 367 12.75 -3.24 12.68
C ARG A 367 13.88 -4.17 12.22
N PHE A 368 14.28 -4.10 10.94
CA PHE A 368 15.26 -5.02 10.36
C PHE A 368 16.65 -4.97 11.03
N PRO A 369 17.25 -3.80 11.32
CA PRO A 369 18.56 -3.75 11.97
C PRO A 369 18.57 -4.53 13.30
N THR A 370 17.55 -4.35 14.13
CA THR A 370 17.43 -5.05 15.41
C THR A 370 17.26 -6.56 15.22
N LEU A 371 16.40 -7.00 14.29
CA LEU A 371 16.20 -8.41 13.97
C LEU A 371 17.49 -9.06 13.47
N ILE A 372 18.20 -8.42 12.54
CA ILE A 372 19.42 -8.93 11.95
C ILE A 372 20.54 -8.98 12.99
N ALA A 373 20.68 -7.96 13.84
CA ALA A 373 21.68 -7.93 14.91
C ALA A 373 21.45 -9.09 15.89
N LEU A 374 20.23 -9.31 16.37
CA LEU A 374 19.90 -10.37 17.30
C LEU A 374 20.08 -11.77 16.69
N ILE A 375 19.66 -11.97 15.43
CA ILE A 375 19.85 -13.24 14.72
C ILE A 375 21.35 -13.53 14.58
N SER A 376 22.12 -12.54 14.15
CA SER A 376 23.58 -12.70 13.95
C SER A 376 24.31 -12.99 15.24
N LEU A 377 23.88 -12.40 16.34
CA LEU A 377 24.52 -12.50 17.62
C LEU A 377 24.25 -13.84 18.32
N PHE A 378 22.97 -14.18 18.52
CA PHE A 378 22.56 -15.33 19.34
C PHE A 378 22.50 -16.64 18.56
N PHE A 379 22.28 -16.62 17.25
CA PHE A 379 22.12 -17.85 16.46
C PHE A 379 23.32 -18.16 15.54
N LEU A 380 24.20 -17.19 15.30
CA LEU A 380 25.33 -17.37 14.38
C LEU A 380 26.71 -17.19 15.05
N GLY A 381 26.74 -16.79 16.32
CA GLY A 381 27.98 -16.60 17.08
C GLY A 381 28.92 -15.52 16.52
N GLY A 382 28.37 -14.47 15.87
CA GLY A 382 29.10 -13.26 15.46
C GLY A 382 30.09 -13.40 14.31
N SER A 383 30.33 -14.59 13.73
CA SER A 383 31.27 -14.77 12.62
C SER A 383 30.55 -14.95 11.28
N LEU A 384 30.94 -14.17 10.28
CA LEU A 384 30.33 -14.14 8.94
C LEU A 384 31.07 -15.07 7.96
N GLY A 385 30.70 -16.38 7.94
CA GLY A 385 31.03 -17.27 6.83
C GLY A 385 29.85 -17.37 5.84
N PHE A 386 30.09 -17.79 4.60
CA PHE A 386 29.04 -17.92 3.57
C PHE A 386 27.83 -18.77 4.03
N SER A 387 28.08 -19.93 4.65
CA SER A 387 27.04 -20.82 5.19
C SER A 387 26.23 -20.16 6.33
N ARG A 388 26.87 -19.34 7.15
CA ARG A 388 26.23 -18.61 8.25
C ARG A 388 25.39 -17.44 7.74
N SER A 389 25.86 -16.76 6.68
CA SER A 389 25.06 -15.73 6.01
C SER A 389 23.79 -16.31 5.40
N LEU A 390 23.86 -17.51 4.82
CA LEU A 390 22.67 -18.22 4.31
C LEU A 390 21.70 -18.58 5.44
N LEU A 391 22.22 -19.08 6.58
CA LEU A 391 21.39 -19.39 7.76
C LEU A 391 20.75 -18.13 8.35
N ALA A 392 21.49 -16.98 8.41
CA ALA A 392 20.92 -15.70 8.81
C ALA A 392 19.74 -15.31 7.96
N THR A 393 19.91 -15.42 6.64
CA THR A 393 18.85 -15.11 5.66
C THR A 393 17.65 -16.04 5.84
N ALA A 394 17.87 -17.32 6.06
CA ALA A 394 16.80 -18.30 6.30
C ALA A 394 16.03 -18.01 7.60
N LEU A 395 16.73 -17.69 8.69
CA LEU A 395 16.11 -17.29 9.96
C LEU A 395 15.33 -15.98 9.84
N PHE A 396 15.88 -14.99 9.14
CA PHE A 396 15.20 -13.73 8.88
C PHE A 396 13.94 -13.93 8.02
N LEU A 397 14.02 -14.78 6.99
CA LEU A 397 12.85 -15.17 6.20
C LEU A 397 11.81 -15.90 7.05
N GLY A 398 12.25 -16.76 7.97
CA GLY A 398 11.38 -17.41 8.96
C GLY A 398 10.62 -16.40 9.82
N CYS A 399 11.28 -15.35 10.29
CA CYS A 399 10.65 -14.24 11.02
C CYS A 399 9.59 -13.53 10.17
N ILE A 400 9.86 -13.30 8.87
CA ILE A 400 8.89 -12.69 7.95
C ILE A 400 7.67 -13.60 7.75
N LEU A 401 7.89 -14.90 7.51
CA LEU A 401 6.80 -15.87 7.35
C LEU A 401 5.94 -15.98 8.61
N PHE A 402 6.57 -15.96 9.79
CA PHE A 402 5.87 -15.90 11.08
C PHE A 402 5.00 -14.64 11.19
N ALA A 403 5.52 -13.47 10.82
CA ALA A 403 4.77 -12.21 10.82
C ALA A 403 3.57 -12.25 9.85
N VAL A 404 3.73 -12.86 8.65
CA VAL A 404 2.65 -13.09 7.70
C VAL A 404 1.58 -14.02 8.28
N ALA A 405 1.98 -15.13 8.91
CA ALA A 405 1.05 -16.05 9.57
C ALA A 405 0.25 -15.37 10.69
N MET A 406 0.91 -14.53 11.49
CA MET A 406 0.25 -13.74 12.54
C MET A 406 -0.69 -12.67 11.96
N THR A 407 -0.37 -12.09 10.81
CA THR A 407 -1.27 -11.19 10.08
C THR A 407 -2.54 -11.91 9.63
N LEU A 408 -2.42 -13.11 9.06
CA LEU A 408 -3.58 -13.92 8.64
C LEU A 408 -4.42 -14.35 9.85
N LEU A 409 -3.78 -14.74 10.95
CA LEU A 409 -4.47 -15.07 12.20
C LEU A 409 -5.24 -13.86 12.75
N ALA A 410 -4.60 -12.68 12.82
CA ALA A 410 -5.23 -11.45 13.27
C ALA A 410 -6.39 -11.03 12.35
N SER A 411 -6.22 -11.14 11.03
CA SER A 411 -7.30 -10.90 10.06
C SER A 411 -8.50 -11.81 10.34
N ARG A 412 -8.25 -13.11 10.55
CA ARG A 412 -9.30 -14.09 10.86
C ARG A 412 -9.99 -13.78 12.20
N LEU A 413 -9.25 -13.43 13.24
CA LEU A 413 -9.80 -13.04 14.53
C LEU A 413 -10.69 -11.79 14.42
N LEU A 414 -10.22 -10.75 13.72
CA LEU A 414 -10.99 -9.52 13.50
C LEU A 414 -12.29 -9.78 12.73
N THR A 415 -12.22 -10.58 11.67
CA THR A 415 -13.38 -10.88 10.82
C THR A 415 -14.38 -11.84 11.49
N ALA A 416 -13.92 -12.69 12.40
CA ALA A 416 -14.80 -13.57 13.20
C ALA A 416 -15.47 -12.83 14.37
N THR A 417 -14.88 -11.73 14.86
CA THR A 417 -15.34 -11.05 16.09
C THR A 417 -15.93 -9.67 15.80
N VAL A 418 -15.10 -8.70 15.47
CA VAL A 418 -15.45 -7.26 15.42
C VAL A 418 -15.96 -6.84 14.04
N LEU A 419 -15.35 -7.37 12.98
CA LEU A 419 -15.62 -6.97 11.59
C LEU A 419 -16.31 -8.09 10.81
N ARG A 420 -17.43 -8.59 11.34
CA ARG A 420 -18.26 -9.61 10.69
C ARG A 420 -18.89 -9.07 9.42
N GLY A 421 -19.05 -9.90 8.38
CA GLY A 421 -19.70 -9.55 7.12
C GLY A 421 -19.27 -10.47 5.99
N GLN A 422 -19.94 -10.34 4.84
CA GLN A 422 -19.59 -11.09 3.63
C GLN A 422 -18.33 -10.51 2.96
N LEU A 423 -17.57 -11.37 2.30
CA LEU A 423 -16.46 -10.96 1.45
C LEU A 423 -16.98 -10.30 0.18
N SER A 424 -16.28 -9.30 -0.32
CA SER A 424 -16.60 -8.71 -1.61
C SER A 424 -16.43 -9.73 -2.73
N ALA A 425 -17.38 -9.76 -3.67
CA ALA A 425 -17.34 -10.64 -4.85
C ALA A 425 -16.35 -10.17 -5.93
N PHE A 426 -15.37 -9.35 -5.57
CA PHE A 426 -14.46 -8.74 -6.52
C PHE A 426 -13.47 -9.75 -7.11
N SER A 427 -13.39 -9.82 -8.45
CA SER A 427 -12.35 -10.57 -9.15
C SER A 427 -11.10 -9.72 -9.33
N LEU A 428 -9.94 -10.21 -8.89
CA LEU A 428 -8.67 -9.54 -9.09
C LEU A 428 -8.26 -9.64 -10.56
N GLU A 429 -8.13 -8.50 -11.23
CA GLU A 429 -7.68 -8.45 -12.61
C GLU A 429 -6.18 -8.29 -12.70
N LEU A 430 -5.57 -9.09 -13.57
CA LEU A 430 -4.15 -9.02 -13.86
C LEU A 430 -3.91 -7.99 -14.99
N PRO A 431 -3.32 -6.82 -14.69
CA PRO A 431 -2.96 -5.86 -15.73
C PRO A 431 -1.86 -6.45 -16.63
N PRO A 432 -1.77 -6.03 -17.91
CA PRO A 432 -0.70 -6.47 -18.80
C PRO A 432 0.68 -6.04 -18.26
N TYR A 433 1.71 -6.82 -18.61
CA TYR A 433 3.09 -6.43 -18.28
C TYR A 433 3.47 -5.16 -19.04
N ARG A 434 4.10 -4.24 -18.33
CA ARG A 434 4.55 -2.96 -18.90
C ARG A 434 6.03 -2.76 -18.61
N MET A 435 6.75 -2.16 -19.55
CA MET A 435 8.12 -1.70 -19.29
C MET A 435 8.08 -0.46 -18.38
N PRO A 436 8.66 -0.51 -17.16
CA PRO A 436 8.64 0.63 -16.25
C PRO A 436 9.49 1.79 -16.78
N ARG A 437 9.04 3.02 -16.57
CA ARG A 437 9.82 4.22 -16.91
C ARG A 437 10.76 4.55 -15.77
N VAL A 438 11.90 3.89 -15.72
CA VAL A 438 12.87 3.90 -14.61
C VAL A 438 13.17 5.31 -14.09
N GLY A 439 13.45 6.29 -14.97
CA GLY A 439 13.77 7.65 -14.54
C GLY A 439 12.63 8.37 -13.82
N GLN A 440 11.39 8.25 -14.33
CA GLN A 440 10.22 8.86 -13.69
C GLN A 440 9.88 8.18 -12.36
N VAL A 441 10.02 6.85 -12.30
CA VAL A 441 9.79 6.06 -11.09
C VAL A 441 10.77 6.44 -10.00
N LEU A 442 12.06 6.55 -10.31
CA LEU A 442 13.10 6.94 -9.36
C LEU A 442 12.83 8.31 -8.74
N VAL A 443 12.60 9.32 -9.58
CA VAL A 443 12.36 10.70 -9.11
C VAL A 443 11.10 10.77 -8.26
N ARG A 444 10.00 10.19 -8.72
CA ARG A 444 8.72 10.22 -8.01
C ARG A 444 8.76 9.45 -6.69
N SER A 445 9.38 8.28 -6.66
CA SER A 445 9.50 7.49 -5.43
C SER A 445 10.37 8.17 -4.38
N LEU A 446 11.45 8.83 -4.82
CA LEU A 446 12.36 9.52 -3.93
C LEU A 446 11.72 10.79 -3.33
N LEU A 447 11.11 11.63 -4.17
CA LEU A 447 10.56 12.91 -3.73
C LEU A 447 9.22 12.73 -2.99
N ASP A 448 8.26 12.03 -3.61
CA ASP A 448 6.89 11.98 -3.09
C ASP A 448 6.73 11.01 -1.90
N ARG A 449 7.48 9.89 -1.92
CA ARG A 449 7.34 8.87 -0.87
C ARG A 449 8.42 9.01 0.21
N THR A 450 9.70 9.05 -0.17
CA THR A 450 10.81 9.01 0.80
C THR A 450 10.90 10.28 1.63
N LEU A 451 10.92 11.46 1.01
CA LEU A 451 11.06 12.74 1.73
C LEU A 451 9.83 13.05 2.59
N PHE A 452 8.63 12.73 2.11
CA PHE A 452 7.40 12.94 2.87
C PHE A 452 7.36 12.10 4.16
N VAL A 453 7.71 10.81 4.07
CA VAL A 453 7.75 9.92 5.23
C VAL A 453 8.86 10.32 6.20
N LEU A 454 10.04 10.69 5.67
CA LEU A 454 11.17 11.15 6.49
C LEU A 454 10.82 12.43 7.27
N GLY A 455 10.16 13.40 6.62
CA GLY A 455 9.72 14.62 7.29
C GLY A 455 8.82 14.33 8.49
N ARG A 456 7.84 13.43 8.31
CA ARG A 456 6.96 12.99 9.40
C ARG A 456 7.71 12.22 10.50
N ALA A 457 8.69 11.40 10.15
CA ALA A 457 9.49 10.67 11.13
C ALA A 457 10.31 11.62 12.02
N VAL A 458 10.95 12.63 11.42
CA VAL A 458 11.73 13.63 12.16
C VAL A 458 10.86 14.46 13.10
N THR A 459 9.66 14.89 12.67
CA THR A 459 8.74 15.68 13.51
C THR A 459 8.27 14.92 14.75
N VAL A 460 8.22 13.59 14.70
CA VAL A 460 7.85 12.74 15.85
C VAL A 460 9.09 12.35 16.68
N ALA A 461 10.24 12.12 16.02
CA ALA A 461 11.47 11.70 16.69
C ALA A 461 12.12 12.83 17.52
N ALA A 462 12.04 14.07 17.05
CA ALA A 462 12.64 15.20 17.74
C ALA A 462 12.10 15.44 19.18
N PRO A 463 10.78 15.55 19.42
CA PRO A 463 10.26 15.67 20.79
C PRO A 463 10.48 14.40 21.63
N ALA A 464 10.49 13.23 20.99
CA ALA A 464 10.80 11.99 21.68
C ALA A 464 12.24 11.92 22.17
N GLY A 465 13.19 12.38 21.35
CA GLY A 465 14.59 12.49 21.75
C GLY A 465 14.79 13.40 22.96
N LEU A 466 14.03 14.51 23.02
CA LEU A 466 14.00 15.37 24.20
C LEU A 466 13.50 14.61 25.44
N LEU A 467 12.39 13.88 25.32
CA LEU A 467 11.84 13.09 26.41
C LEU A 467 12.83 12.01 26.90
N ILE A 468 13.46 11.27 25.98
CA ILE A 468 14.46 10.24 26.30
C ILE A 468 15.64 10.86 27.03
N TRP A 469 16.13 12.01 26.57
CA TRP A 469 17.23 12.72 27.21
C TRP A 469 16.85 13.18 28.63
N ILE A 470 15.66 13.72 28.84
CA ILE A 470 15.15 14.13 30.16
C ILE A 470 15.14 12.93 31.11
N LEU A 471 14.58 11.79 30.67
CA LEU A 471 14.49 10.57 31.49
C LEU A 471 15.86 9.99 31.83
N GLY A 472 16.84 10.11 30.91
CA GLY A 472 18.21 9.67 31.15
C GLY A 472 19.04 10.60 32.00
N SER A 473 18.74 11.91 31.98
CA SER A 473 19.52 12.94 32.69
C SER A 473 19.07 13.18 34.14
N ILE A 474 17.81 12.87 34.47
CA ILE A 474 17.28 13.04 35.82
C ILE A 474 17.73 11.88 36.70
N SER A 475 18.51 12.17 37.75
CA SER A 475 18.93 11.18 38.75
C SER A 475 17.92 11.09 39.89
N VAL A 476 17.41 9.90 40.16
CA VAL A 476 16.48 9.61 41.26
C VAL A 476 17.00 8.40 42.05
N ARG A 477 17.18 8.53 43.35
CA ARG A 477 17.61 7.44 44.26
C ARG A 477 18.88 6.70 43.84
N GLY A 478 19.84 7.41 43.22
CA GLY A 478 21.13 6.81 42.81
C GLY A 478 21.15 6.17 41.43
N GLY A 479 20.07 6.25 40.66
CA GLY A 479 20.00 5.82 39.26
C GLY A 479 19.33 6.86 38.38
N SER A 480 19.28 6.66 37.07
CA SER A 480 18.51 7.52 36.19
C SER A 480 16.99 7.26 36.35
N LEU A 481 16.15 8.24 36.07
CA LEU A 481 14.69 8.04 36.07
C LEU A 481 14.28 6.90 35.11
N LEU A 482 15.04 6.72 34.04
CA LEU A 482 14.88 5.63 33.07
C LEU A 482 15.03 4.25 33.74
N THR A 483 16.04 4.04 34.60
CA THR A 483 16.22 2.77 35.32
C THR A 483 15.13 2.52 36.37
N VAL A 484 14.62 3.57 37.00
CA VAL A 484 13.49 3.46 37.95
C VAL A 484 12.20 3.04 37.22
N LEU A 485 11.92 3.63 36.07
CA LEU A 485 10.76 3.26 35.25
C LEU A 485 10.89 1.84 34.69
N ALA A 486 12.10 1.44 34.29
CA ALA A 486 12.37 0.07 33.86
C ALA A 486 12.08 -0.93 34.99
N GLY A 487 12.52 -0.66 36.21
CA GLY A 487 12.24 -1.48 37.38
C GLY A 487 10.73 -1.65 37.65
N ALA A 488 9.91 -0.66 37.37
CA ALA A 488 8.46 -0.77 37.47
C ALA A 488 7.84 -1.72 36.42
N LEU A 489 8.52 -1.89 35.27
CA LEU A 489 8.10 -2.79 34.20
C LEU A 489 8.70 -4.21 34.29
N ASP A 490 9.57 -4.48 35.25
CA ASP A 490 10.20 -5.80 35.42
C ASP A 490 9.18 -6.92 35.67
N GLY A 491 8.11 -6.65 36.40
CA GLY A 491 7.06 -7.63 36.65
C GLY A 491 6.45 -8.17 35.35
N PRO A 492 5.85 -7.33 34.50
CA PRO A 492 5.37 -7.73 33.20
C PRO A 492 6.47 -8.28 32.27
N GLY A 493 7.69 -7.71 32.33
CA GLY A 493 8.83 -8.16 31.53
C GLY A 493 9.18 -9.63 31.80
N ARG A 494 9.34 -10.00 33.06
CA ARG A 494 9.68 -11.38 33.48
C ARG A 494 8.65 -12.39 33.05
N LEU A 495 7.35 -12.04 33.04
CA LEU A 495 6.30 -12.95 32.55
C LEU A 495 6.44 -13.26 31.04
N MET A 496 7.15 -12.41 30.31
CA MET A 496 7.40 -12.52 28.87
C MET A 496 8.81 -13.05 28.55
N GLY A 497 9.61 -13.44 29.56
CA GLY A 497 11.01 -13.82 29.38
C GLY A 497 11.93 -12.63 29.01
N LEU A 498 11.53 -11.42 29.37
CA LEU A 498 12.22 -10.16 29.10
C LEU A 498 12.45 -9.38 30.41
N ASP A 499 13.21 -8.30 30.36
CA ASP A 499 13.36 -7.37 31.47
C ASP A 499 12.54 -6.07 31.23
N GLY A 500 12.39 -5.28 32.28
CA GLY A 500 11.65 -4.01 32.18
C GLY A 500 12.35 -2.97 31.32
N MET A 501 13.68 -3.05 31.15
CA MET A 501 14.41 -2.14 30.27
C MET A 501 14.06 -2.37 28.80
N VAL A 502 13.89 -3.62 28.38
CA VAL A 502 13.39 -3.98 27.04
C VAL A 502 12.00 -3.38 26.81
N LEU A 503 11.05 -3.59 27.75
CA LEU A 503 9.70 -3.04 27.61
C LEU A 503 9.70 -1.51 27.55
N LEU A 504 10.52 -0.86 28.39
CA LEU A 504 10.66 0.59 28.38
C LEU A 504 11.28 1.09 27.08
N ALA A 505 12.28 0.36 26.53
CA ALA A 505 12.88 0.70 25.25
C ALA A 505 11.87 0.64 24.10
N PHE A 506 10.94 -0.33 24.08
CA PHE A 506 9.83 -0.34 23.12
C PHE A 506 8.88 0.83 23.33
N LEU A 507 8.50 1.16 24.55
CA LEU A 507 7.63 2.32 24.83
C LEU A 507 8.26 3.64 24.38
N LEU A 508 9.54 3.84 24.67
CA LEU A 508 10.29 5.02 24.22
C LEU A 508 10.62 4.98 22.72
N GLY A 509 10.64 3.80 22.13
CA GLY A 509 10.77 3.55 20.69
C GLY A 509 9.49 3.81 19.88
N PHE A 510 8.38 4.14 20.53
CA PHE A 510 7.10 4.46 19.86
C PHE A 510 7.23 5.51 18.74
N PRO A 511 8.02 6.56 18.85
CA PRO A 511 8.21 7.53 17.76
C PRO A 511 8.84 6.91 16.50
N ALA A 512 9.84 6.05 16.68
CA ALA A 512 10.60 5.41 15.61
C ALA A 512 11.20 4.08 16.12
N ASN A 513 10.86 2.97 15.46
CA ASN A 513 11.27 1.63 15.89
C ASN A 513 12.80 1.43 15.89
N GLU A 514 13.52 2.23 15.12
CA GLU A 514 14.98 2.22 14.99
C GLU A 514 15.71 2.61 16.28
N ILE A 515 15.07 3.37 17.15
CA ILE A 515 15.71 3.84 18.40
C ILE A 515 15.57 2.85 19.55
N VAL A 516 14.83 1.75 19.40
CA VAL A 516 14.62 0.73 20.45
C VAL A 516 15.95 0.20 20.96
N LEU A 517 16.84 -0.26 20.07
CA LEU A 517 18.13 -0.82 20.45
C LEU A 517 19.08 0.24 21.06
N PRO A 518 19.23 1.45 20.49
CA PRO A 518 19.97 2.54 21.13
C PRO A 518 19.47 2.97 22.51
N VAL A 519 18.16 2.98 22.73
CA VAL A 519 17.55 3.27 24.05
C VAL A 519 17.86 2.16 25.05
N LEU A 520 17.77 0.91 24.62
CA LEU A 520 18.11 -0.24 25.42
C LEU A 520 19.57 -0.18 25.90
N LEU A 521 20.50 0.10 24.98
CA LEU A 521 21.94 0.27 25.29
C LEU A 521 22.19 1.46 26.22
N MET A 522 21.52 2.60 25.97
CA MET A 522 21.59 3.75 26.86
C MET A 522 21.17 3.38 28.29
N GLY A 523 20.12 2.59 28.44
CA GLY A 523 19.64 2.13 29.74
C GLY A 523 20.65 1.21 30.44
N TYR A 524 21.17 0.21 29.76
CA TYR A 524 22.14 -0.73 30.31
C TYR A 524 23.50 -0.10 30.62
N LEU A 525 23.98 0.81 29.79
CA LEU A 525 25.24 1.51 29.97
C LEU A 525 25.10 2.77 30.82
N GLN A 526 23.89 3.19 31.16
CA GLN A 526 23.58 4.41 31.93
C GLN A 526 24.25 5.69 31.35
N THR A 527 24.29 5.80 30.02
CA THR A 527 25.02 6.90 29.33
C THR A 527 24.18 8.17 29.22
N GLY A 528 23.13 8.45 29.69
CA GLY A 528 22.33 9.70 29.63
C GLY A 528 21.99 10.24 28.23
N SER A 529 22.45 9.58 27.16
CA SER A 529 22.14 9.89 25.75
C SER A 529 22.10 8.64 24.90
N LEU A 530 21.40 8.66 23.76
CA LEU A 530 21.31 7.53 22.83
C LEU A 530 22.70 7.01 22.48
N THR A 531 22.90 5.71 22.63
CA THR A 531 24.19 5.04 22.45
C THR A 531 24.09 4.01 21.32
N ASP A 532 25.11 4.00 20.46
CA ASP A 532 25.26 2.99 19.41
C ASP A 532 26.36 2.00 19.80
N TYR A 533 26.35 0.84 19.19
CA TYR A 533 27.41 -0.16 19.33
C TYR A 533 28.40 -0.08 18.17
N GLY A 534 29.70 -0.08 18.48
CA GLY A 534 30.75 -0.04 17.47
C GLY A 534 30.93 -1.37 16.74
N SER A 535 30.61 -2.49 17.39
CA SER A 535 30.73 -3.85 16.84
C SER A 535 29.70 -4.82 17.44
N LEU A 536 29.39 -5.89 16.69
CA LEU A 536 28.54 -6.97 17.20
C LEU A 536 29.11 -7.64 18.47
N ALA A 537 30.44 -7.67 18.61
CA ALA A 537 31.09 -8.20 19.80
C ALA A 537 30.82 -7.34 21.04
N GLU A 538 30.89 -6.01 20.89
CA GLU A 538 30.54 -5.06 21.96
C GLU A 538 29.07 -5.19 22.37
N LEU A 539 28.16 -5.24 21.38
CA LEU A 539 26.73 -5.50 21.64
C LEU A 539 26.53 -6.81 22.40
N SER A 540 27.20 -7.89 21.98
CA SER A 540 27.17 -9.19 22.67
C SER A 540 27.57 -9.07 24.14
N ALA A 541 28.70 -8.40 24.40
CA ALA A 541 29.22 -8.23 25.74
C ALA A 541 28.23 -7.49 26.66
N VAL A 542 27.64 -6.40 26.15
CA VAL A 542 26.64 -5.61 26.91
C VAL A 542 25.38 -6.43 27.20
N LEU A 543 24.82 -7.11 26.21
CA LEU A 543 23.58 -7.88 26.39
C LEU A 543 23.81 -9.08 27.34
N THR A 544 24.92 -9.83 27.16
CA THR A 544 25.24 -10.97 28.02
C THR A 544 25.53 -10.55 29.46
N ALA A 545 26.23 -9.41 29.65
CA ALA A 545 26.47 -8.86 31.00
C ALA A 545 25.17 -8.46 31.72
N ASN A 546 24.10 -8.15 30.99
CA ASN A 546 22.77 -7.87 31.53
C ASN A 546 21.85 -9.12 31.55
N GLY A 547 22.40 -10.33 31.49
CA GLY A 547 21.68 -11.57 31.70
C GLY A 547 20.86 -12.06 30.49
N TRP A 548 21.16 -11.59 29.28
CA TRP A 548 20.47 -12.05 28.08
C TRP A 548 20.83 -13.50 27.74
N THR A 549 19.83 -14.30 27.52
CA THR A 549 19.93 -15.71 27.10
C THR A 549 19.36 -15.87 25.68
N ALA A 550 19.47 -17.09 25.13
CA ALA A 550 18.82 -17.42 23.85
C ALA A 550 17.30 -17.25 23.92
N GLU A 551 16.70 -17.56 25.06
CA GLU A 551 15.28 -17.35 25.33
C GLU A 551 14.90 -15.86 25.21
N THR A 552 15.64 -14.98 25.93
CA THR A 552 15.42 -13.54 25.91
C THR A 552 15.53 -13.00 24.48
N ALA A 553 16.52 -13.52 23.71
CA ALA A 553 16.68 -13.14 22.31
C ALA A 553 15.48 -13.55 21.44
N VAL A 554 14.92 -14.77 21.63
CA VAL A 554 13.72 -15.23 20.90
C VAL A 554 12.52 -14.37 21.28
N CYS A 555 12.28 -14.12 22.58
CA CYS A 555 11.18 -13.28 23.05
C CYS A 555 11.30 -11.84 22.51
N MET A 556 12.53 -11.28 22.47
CA MET A 556 12.79 -9.97 21.88
C MET A 556 12.52 -9.94 20.37
N LEU A 557 12.89 -10.99 19.63
CA LEU A 557 12.58 -11.12 18.20
C LEU A 557 11.07 -11.11 17.96
N VAL A 558 10.33 -11.92 18.75
CA VAL A 558 8.85 -11.99 18.66
C VAL A 558 8.22 -10.66 19.02
N LEU A 559 8.64 -10.02 20.11
CA LEU A 559 8.11 -8.72 20.49
C LEU A 559 8.46 -7.63 19.45
N CYS A 560 9.66 -7.67 18.87
CA CYS A 560 10.06 -6.78 17.79
C CYS A 560 9.15 -6.93 16.55
N LEU A 561 8.67 -8.14 16.25
CA LEU A 561 7.72 -8.41 15.16
C LEU A 561 6.30 -7.98 15.52
N LEU A 562 5.85 -8.20 16.76
CA LEU A 562 4.45 -8.14 17.17
C LEU A 562 4.16 -7.04 18.22
N HIS A 563 4.92 -5.93 18.24
CA HIS A 563 4.59 -4.80 19.08
C HIS A 563 3.77 -3.75 18.33
N PHE A 564 3.29 -2.74 19.05
CA PHE A 564 2.53 -1.62 18.48
C PHE A 564 3.28 -0.91 17.34
N PRO A 565 2.57 -0.35 16.35
CA PRO A 565 3.17 0.41 15.26
C PRO A 565 3.75 1.74 15.78
N CYS A 566 4.73 2.29 15.06
CA CYS A 566 5.34 3.58 15.42
C CYS A 566 4.32 4.73 15.35
N GLY A 567 4.64 5.85 16.02
CA GLY A 567 3.77 7.03 16.11
C GLY A 567 3.34 7.57 14.76
N THR A 568 4.23 7.59 13.76
CA THR A 568 3.90 7.98 12.38
C THR A 568 2.82 7.08 11.78
N THR A 569 2.89 5.77 12.01
CA THR A 569 1.87 4.82 11.53
C THR A 569 0.55 5.01 12.27
N CYS A 570 0.57 5.22 13.59
CA CYS A 570 -0.64 5.50 14.37
C CYS A 570 -1.35 6.78 13.90
N LEU A 571 -0.60 7.84 13.63
CA LEU A 571 -1.15 9.09 13.07
C LEU A 571 -1.75 8.85 11.66
N THR A 572 -1.13 8.01 10.86
CA THR A 572 -1.65 7.65 9.54
C THR A 572 -2.94 6.84 9.66
N ILE A 573 -3.00 5.85 10.57
CA ILE A 573 -4.22 5.07 10.84
C ILE A 573 -5.35 5.99 11.32
N LEU A 574 -5.06 6.93 12.22
CA LEU A 574 -6.03 7.91 12.69
C LEU A 574 -6.59 8.75 11.55
N HIS A 575 -5.73 9.20 10.65
CA HIS A 575 -6.13 9.99 9.48
C HIS A 575 -6.97 9.17 8.48
N GLU A 576 -6.58 7.93 8.19
CA GLU A 576 -7.28 7.06 7.21
C GLU A 576 -8.62 6.52 7.74
N THR A 577 -8.74 6.30 9.06
CA THR A 577 -9.95 5.75 9.67
C THR A 577 -10.85 6.81 10.30
N GLY A 578 -10.34 8.01 10.56
CA GLY A 578 -11.04 9.06 11.30
C GLY A 578 -11.39 8.68 12.74
N SER A 579 -10.78 7.62 13.31
CA SER A 579 -11.21 7.05 14.59
C SER A 579 -10.04 6.65 15.50
N ALA A 580 -9.99 7.28 16.68
CA ALA A 580 -9.03 6.92 17.72
C ALA A 580 -9.22 5.49 18.25
N ARG A 581 -10.45 4.95 18.21
CA ARG A 581 -10.75 3.58 18.65
C ARG A 581 -10.06 2.54 17.75
N TRP A 582 -10.11 2.73 16.43
CA TRP A 582 -9.43 1.85 15.50
C TRP A 582 -7.91 1.97 15.59
N THR A 583 -7.40 3.18 15.83
CA THR A 583 -5.96 3.39 16.06
C THR A 583 -5.50 2.67 17.34
N ALA A 584 -6.25 2.78 18.43
CA ALA A 584 -5.95 2.07 19.66
C ALA A 584 -5.99 0.55 19.48
N LEU A 585 -6.97 0.02 18.74
CA LEU A 585 -7.05 -1.40 18.43
C LEU A 585 -5.87 -1.87 17.57
N ALA A 586 -5.45 -1.08 16.58
CA ALA A 586 -4.29 -1.38 15.73
C ALA A 586 -2.97 -1.42 16.52
N ALA A 587 -2.88 -0.70 17.64
CA ALA A 587 -1.74 -0.76 18.55
C ALA A 587 -1.86 -1.91 19.57
N ALA A 588 -3.04 -2.08 20.15
CA ALA A 588 -3.27 -3.07 21.21
C ALA A 588 -3.23 -4.52 20.70
N LEU A 589 -3.78 -4.79 19.52
CA LEU A 589 -3.92 -6.14 18.98
C LEU A 589 -2.56 -6.83 18.75
N PRO A 590 -1.59 -6.25 17.99
CA PRO A 590 -0.28 -6.87 17.81
C PRO A 590 0.48 -7.01 19.14
N THR A 591 0.40 -5.99 20.02
CA THR A 591 1.07 -6.03 21.33
C THR A 591 0.54 -7.15 22.22
N ALA A 592 -0.78 -7.30 22.31
CA ALA A 592 -1.39 -8.37 23.10
C ALA A 592 -1.04 -9.76 22.53
N MET A 593 -1.07 -9.92 21.21
CA MET A 593 -0.68 -11.17 20.56
C MET A 593 0.81 -11.46 20.76
N GLY A 594 1.67 -10.44 20.65
CA GLY A 594 3.11 -10.56 20.90
C GLY A 594 3.42 -10.97 22.35
N ALA A 595 2.79 -10.28 23.32
CA ALA A 595 2.91 -10.63 24.73
C ALA A 595 2.46 -12.06 25.01
N ALA A 596 1.30 -12.47 24.47
CA ALA A 596 0.81 -13.84 24.64
C ALA A 596 1.78 -14.90 24.08
N VAL A 597 2.35 -14.65 22.87
CA VAL A 597 3.34 -15.56 22.28
C VAL A 597 4.62 -15.61 23.13
N CYS A 598 5.12 -14.46 23.61
CA CYS A 598 6.28 -14.42 24.49
C CYS A 598 6.04 -15.20 25.81
N MET A 599 4.86 -15.03 26.44
CA MET A 599 4.49 -15.78 27.66
C MET A 599 4.45 -17.28 27.40
N VAL A 600 3.94 -17.73 26.25
CA VAL A 600 3.94 -19.14 25.87
C VAL A 600 5.37 -19.65 25.68
N ILE A 601 6.23 -18.91 25.00
CA ILE A 601 7.64 -19.28 24.80
C ILE A 601 8.35 -19.38 26.14
N HIS A 602 8.20 -18.39 27.03
CA HIS A 602 8.76 -18.38 28.37
C HIS A 602 8.27 -19.56 29.19
N GLY A 603 6.97 -19.85 29.19
CA GLY A 603 6.40 -20.98 29.89
C GLY A 603 6.91 -22.33 29.37
N VAL A 604 7.06 -22.50 28.07
CA VAL A 604 7.63 -23.72 27.49
C VAL A 604 9.12 -23.84 27.85
N TRP A 605 9.87 -22.75 27.81
CA TRP A 605 11.29 -22.75 28.15
C TRP A 605 11.54 -23.13 29.63
N THR A 606 10.76 -22.55 30.53
CA THR A 606 10.83 -22.86 31.96
C THR A 606 10.38 -24.30 32.33
N LEU A 607 9.58 -24.94 31.45
CA LEU A 607 9.17 -26.34 31.62
C LEU A 607 10.21 -27.34 31.08
N LEU A 608 11.03 -26.93 30.12
CA LEU A 608 12.02 -27.78 29.45
C LEU A 608 13.42 -27.67 30.07
N GLY A 609 13.71 -26.59 30.77
CA GLY A 609 15.01 -26.31 31.37
C GLY A 609 15.00 -26.19 32.84
#